data_46620b8e8aace7cd25feb19ff8e457e3
#
_entry.id   46620b8e8aace7cd25feb19ff8e457e3
#
_cell.length_a   1.000
_cell.length_b   1.000
_cell.length_c   1.000
_cell.angle_alpha   90.00
_cell.angle_beta   90.00
_cell.angle_gamma   90.00
#
_symmetry.space_group_name_H-M   'P 1'
#
loop_
_entity.id
_entity.type
_entity.pdbx_description
1 polymer ?
#
loop_
_entity_poly.entity_id
_entity_poly.type
_entity_poly.pdbx_seq_one_letter_code
_entity_poly.pdbx_strand_id
1 'polypeptide(L)'
;MNIKRIVKHLFATHGQVKRTFPPRALKAIEKAIASSEGEHTGEIRFAIEGALDGEPLFNGQSSRERALDVFSQLRVWDTRHNTGLLIYLLLADRAVEIVADRGIHDKVGTQEWEKICKSMQTAFKQSNFEGGVIAGVQAVTEHLKAHFPVNGADRNELPDKPVILGRTVQQYREAHDRGSTNPDSHFN
;
A
#
# COMPACT_ATOMS: atom_id res chain seq x y z
N MET A 1 -26.15 1.41 -7.63
CA MET A 1 -25.11 0.71 -8.44
C MET A 1 -24.60 1.65 -9.53
N ASN A 2 -23.31 1.97 -9.58
CA ASN A 2 -22.77 2.93 -10.56
C ASN A 2 -22.26 2.16 -11.80
N ILE A 3 -23.09 2.04 -12.83
CA ILE A 3 -22.80 1.29 -14.07
C ILE A 3 -21.50 1.81 -14.73
N LYS A 4 -21.27 3.13 -14.73
CA LYS A 4 -20.03 3.72 -15.29
C LYS A 4 -18.77 3.21 -14.57
N ARG A 5 -18.85 3.04 -13.25
CA ARG A 5 -17.75 2.49 -12.45
C ARG A 5 -17.53 1.03 -12.80
N ILE A 6 -18.59 0.23 -12.89
CA ILE A 6 -18.49 -1.19 -13.25
C ILE A 6 -17.81 -1.36 -14.63
N VAL A 7 -18.26 -0.64 -15.63
CA VAL A 7 -17.65 -0.67 -16.97
C VAL A 7 -16.17 -0.33 -16.92
N LYS A 8 -15.80 0.72 -16.18
CA LYS A 8 -14.41 1.16 -16.00
C LYS A 8 -13.53 0.08 -15.36
N HIS A 9 -14.05 -0.63 -14.36
CA HIS A 9 -13.35 -1.73 -13.70
C HIS A 9 -13.24 -2.97 -14.61
N LEU A 10 -14.26 -3.30 -15.39
CA LEU A 10 -14.21 -4.42 -16.32
C LEU A 10 -13.17 -4.23 -17.44
N PHE A 11 -12.95 -2.99 -17.88
CA PHE A 11 -11.94 -2.66 -18.89
C PHE A 11 -10.53 -2.40 -18.30
N ALA A 12 -10.40 -2.23 -17.00
CA ALA A 12 -9.11 -2.08 -16.35
C ALA A 12 -8.42 -3.45 -16.26
N THR A 13 -7.39 -3.65 -17.07
CA THR A 13 -6.69 -4.93 -17.18
C THR A 13 -5.43 -4.98 -16.32
N HIS A 14 -4.99 -6.20 -15.96
CA HIS A 14 -3.69 -6.46 -15.32
C HIS A 14 -2.51 -5.88 -16.11
N GLY A 15 -2.64 -5.79 -17.44
CA GLY A 15 -1.65 -5.14 -18.32
C GLY A 15 -1.54 -3.63 -18.08
N GLN A 16 -2.58 -2.99 -17.54
CA GLN A 16 -2.55 -1.57 -17.21
C GLN A 16 -1.63 -1.31 -16.00
N VAL A 17 -1.67 -2.16 -14.96
CA VAL A 17 -0.76 -2.05 -13.82
C VAL A 17 0.70 -2.15 -14.27
N LYS A 18 1.04 -3.15 -15.10
CA LYS A 18 2.40 -3.34 -15.62
C LYS A 18 2.89 -2.17 -16.50
N ARG A 19 1.99 -1.53 -17.25
CA ARG A 19 2.33 -0.34 -18.06
C ARG A 19 2.51 0.91 -17.19
N THR A 20 1.67 1.08 -16.18
CA THR A 20 1.71 2.23 -15.27
C THR A 20 2.91 2.14 -14.32
N PHE A 21 3.19 0.94 -13.83
CA PHE A 21 4.30 0.64 -12.92
C PHE A 21 5.20 -0.46 -13.52
N PRO A 22 6.08 -0.10 -14.47
CA PRO A 22 7.08 -1.04 -14.97
C PRO A 22 8.05 -1.45 -13.85
N PRO A 23 8.80 -2.56 -14.00
CA PRO A 23 9.71 -3.06 -12.96
C PRO A 23 10.67 -2.02 -12.39
N ARG A 24 11.15 -1.10 -13.24
CA ARG A 24 12.03 0.00 -12.80
C ARG A 24 11.33 0.95 -11.84
N ALA A 25 10.06 1.29 -12.10
CA ALA A 25 9.27 2.19 -11.25
C ALA A 25 8.99 1.53 -9.89
N LEU A 26 8.62 0.24 -9.89
CA LEU A 26 8.43 -0.52 -8.66
C LEU A 26 9.71 -0.57 -7.83
N LYS A 27 10.88 -0.76 -8.48
CA LYS A 27 12.17 -0.75 -7.78
C LYS A 27 12.54 0.63 -7.24
N ALA A 28 12.19 1.71 -7.94
CA ALA A 28 12.40 3.08 -7.45
C ALA A 28 11.54 3.37 -6.21
N ILE A 29 10.28 2.91 -6.21
CA ILE A 29 9.37 3.03 -5.06
C ILE A 29 9.88 2.19 -3.88
N GLU A 30 10.26 0.93 -4.09
CA GLU A 30 10.87 0.07 -3.07
C GLU A 30 12.08 0.76 -2.42
N LYS A 31 12.97 1.32 -3.24
CA LYS A 31 14.13 2.06 -2.73
C LYS A 31 13.74 3.31 -1.94
N ALA A 32 12.69 4.03 -2.36
CA ALA A 32 12.22 5.21 -1.63
C ALA A 32 11.67 4.82 -0.24
N ILE A 33 10.92 3.72 -0.16
CA ILE A 33 10.41 3.17 1.11
C ILE A 33 11.59 2.75 2.00
N ALA A 34 12.48 1.88 1.52
CA ALA A 34 13.65 1.43 2.27
C ALA A 34 14.53 2.58 2.79
N SER A 35 14.69 3.63 1.96
CA SER A 35 15.48 4.80 2.38
C SER A 35 14.75 5.61 3.47
N SER A 36 13.42 5.70 3.43
CA SER A 36 12.64 6.43 4.42
C SER A 36 12.64 5.76 5.79
N GLU A 37 12.60 4.44 5.84
CA GLU A 37 12.58 3.66 7.08
C GLU A 37 13.87 3.80 7.90
N GLY A 38 14.97 4.23 7.30
CA GLY A 38 16.15 4.64 8.03
C GLY A 38 16.01 5.93 8.84
N GLU A 39 14.90 6.69 8.67
CA GLU A 39 14.68 7.99 9.29
C GLU A 39 13.60 7.96 10.41
N HIS A 40 12.81 6.88 10.49
CA HIS A 40 11.71 6.73 11.47
C HIS A 40 11.46 5.25 11.79
N THR A 41 10.71 5.00 12.87
CA THR A 41 10.34 3.64 13.30
C THR A 41 8.96 3.17 12.76
N GLY A 42 8.41 3.86 11.79
CA GLY A 42 7.16 3.47 11.13
C GLY A 42 7.43 2.60 9.92
N GLU A 43 6.52 1.69 9.63
CA GLU A 43 6.59 0.72 8.53
C GLU A 43 5.65 1.12 7.40
N ILE A 44 6.15 1.29 6.18
CA ILE A 44 5.37 1.73 5.02
C ILE A 44 5.16 0.59 4.04
N ARG A 45 3.90 0.25 3.77
CA ARG A 45 3.51 -0.67 2.70
C ARG A 45 2.89 0.09 1.54
N PHE A 46 3.25 -0.26 0.31
CA PHE A 46 2.59 0.23 -0.89
C PHE A 46 1.94 -0.91 -1.66
N ALA A 47 0.62 -0.80 -1.88
CA ALA A 47 -0.15 -1.78 -2.61
C ALA A 47 -0.88 -1.16 -3.79
N ILE A 48 -0.87 -1.85 -4.93
CA ILE A 48 -1.49 -1.44 -6.19
C ILE A 48 -2.52 -2.48 -6.60
N GLU A 49 -3.74 -2.06 -6.86
CA GLU A 49 -4.79 -2.88 -7.44
C GLU A 49 -5.26 -2.26 -8.77
N GLY A 50 -5.35 -3.07 -9.82
CA GLY A 50 -5.78 -2.59 -11.13
C GLY A 50 -7.24 -2.19 -11.13
N ALA A 51 -8.10 -3.06 -10.64
CA ALA A 51 -9.55 -2.91 -10.56
C ALA A 51 -10.11 -3.86 -9.51
N LEU A 52 -11.24 -3.51 -8.93
CA LEU A 52 -12.09 -4.45 -8.20
C LEU A 52 -12.80 -5.37 -9.18
N ASP A 53 -13.03 -6.60 -8.80
CA ASP A 53 -13.82 -7.56 -9.56
C ASP A 53 -14.79 -8.33 -8.64
N GLY A 54 -15.69 -9.10 -9.24
CA GLY A 54 -16.62 -9.94 -8.53
C GLY A 54 -17.48 -9.19 -7.51
N GLU A 55 -17.72 -9.84 -6.39
CA GLU A 55 -18.60 -9.36 -5.32
C GLU A 55 -18.23 -7.94 -4.81
N PRO A 56 -16.98 -7.59 -4.53
CA PRO A 56 -16.58 -6.24 -4.12
C PRO A 56 -17.05 -5.15 -5.08
N LEU A 57 -16.90 -5.38 -6.38
CA LEU A 57 -17.32 -4.43 -7.41
C LEU A 57 -18.84 -4.28 -7.48
N PHE A 58 -19.57 -5.41 -7.48
CA PHE A 58 -21.02 -5.42 -7.62
C PHE A 58 -21.73 -4.90 -6.38
N ASN A 59 -21.17 -5.13 -5.18
CA ASN A 59 -21.66 -4.58 -3.91
C ASN A 59 -21.29 -3.11 -3.71
N GLY A 60 -20.53 -2.52 -4.66
CA GLY A 60 -20.19 -1.11 -4.62
C GLY A 60 -19.14 -0.74 -3.60
N GLN A 61 -18.28 -1.69 -3.19
CA GLN A 61 -17.19 -1.45 -2.24
C GLN A 61 -16.37 -0.22 -2.63
N SER A 62 -16.20 0.71 -1.71
CA SER A 62 -15.40 1.91 -1.92
C SER A 62 -13.89 1.60 -1.91
N SER A 63 -13.07 2.53 -2.44
CA SER A 63 -11.61 2.43 -2.33
C SER A 63 -11.14 2.38 -0.88
N ARG A 64 -11.82 3.13 0.01
CA ARG A 64 -11.50 3.16 1.45
C ARG A 64 -11.77 1.82 2.13
N GLU A 65 -12.93 1.23 1.92
CA GLU A 65 -13.27 -0.09 2.45
C GLU A 65 -12.29 -1.15 1.94
N ARG A 66 -11.96 -1.09 0.64
CA ARG A 66 -10.99 -2.01 0.06
C ARG A 66 -9.59 -1.81 0.65
N ALA A 67 -9.15 -0.58 0.87
CA ALA A 67 -7.87 -0.29 1.52
C ALA A 67 -7.79 -0.86 2.95
N LEU A 68 -8.88 -0.82 3.71
CA LEU A 68 -8.96 -1.45 5.04
C LEU A 68 -8.84 -2.97 4.96
N ASP A 69 -9.49 -3.61 3.98
CA ASP A 69 -9.32 -5.04 3.76
C ASP A 69 -7.88 -5.40 3.42
N VAL A 70 -7.26 -4.62 2.52
CA VAL A 70 -5.86 -4.83 2.10
C VAL A 70 -4.90 -4.60 3.27
N PHE A 71 -5.12 -3.58 4.09
CA PHE A 71 -4.34 -3.33 5.31
C PHE A 71 -4.36 -4.55 6.25
N SER A 72 -5.55 -5.13 6.44
CA SER A 72 -5.72 -6.34 7.24
C SER A 72 -5.08 -7.56 6.60
N GLN A 73 -5.28 -7.77 5.29
CA GLN A 73 -4.77 -8.92 4.54
C GLN A 73 -3.24 -8.95 4.47
N LEU A 74 -2.60 -7.78 4.32
CA LEU A 74 -1.16 -7.63 4.31
C LEU A 74 -0.55 -7.56 5.72
N ARG A 75 -1.38 -7.67 6.77
CA ARG A 75 -0.99 -7.58 8.18
C ARG A 75 -0.17 -6.32 8.48
N VAL A 76 -0.52 -5.20 7.88
CA VAL A 76 0.20 -3.94 8.11
C VAL A 76 0.11 -3.48 9.57
N TRP A 77 -0.91 -3.96 10.29
CA TRP A 77 -1.10 -3.75 11.73
C TRP A 77 -0.14 -4.56 12.62
N ASP A 78 0.53 -5.58 12.09
CA ASP A 78 1.38 -6.52 12.86
C ASP A 78 2.78 -5.93 13.05
N THR A 79 2.86 -4.78 13.66
CA THR A 79 4.09 -4.08 14.03
C THR A 79 4.15 -3.88 15.54
N ARG A 80 5.36 -3.91 16.12
CA ARG A 80 5.58 -3.86 17.56
C ARG A 80 4.95 -2.64 18.24
N HIS A 81 4.92 -1.49 17.54
CA HIS A 81 4.49 -0.22 18.10
C HIS A 81 3.20 0.32 17.50
N ASN A 82 2.45 -0.49 16.75
CA ASN A 82 1.28 -0.07 15.97
C ASN A 82 1.60 1.09 15.02
N THR A 83 2.73 0.99 14.33
CA THR A 83 3.30 2.01 13.44
C THR A 83 3.28 1.60 11.97
N GLY A 84 2.42 0.66 11.60
CA GLY A 84 2.20 0.26 10.21
C GLY A 84 1.34 1.28 9.45
N LEU A 85 1.72 1.55 8.19
CA LEU A 85 0.99 2.45 7.28
C LEU A 85 0.90 1.81 5.89
N LEU A 86 -0.30 1.80 5.33
CA LEU A 86 -0.56 1.37 3.95
C LEU A 86 -0.87 2.56 3.08
N ILE A 87 -0.14 2.71 1.98
CA ILE A 87 -0.54 3.52 0.82
C ILE A 87 -1.16 2.57 -0.20
N TYR A 88 -2.45 2.70 -0.45
CA TYR A 88 -3.21 1.86 -1.37
C TYR A 88 -3.64 2.65 -2.60
N LEU A 89 -3.38 2.10 -3.79
CA LEU A 89 -3.76 2.67 -5.08
C LEU A 89 -4.71 1.74 -5.84
N LEU A 90 -5.92 2.22 -6.12
CA LEU A 90 -6.89 1.59 -7.01
C LEU A 90 -6.89 2.30 -8.36
N LEU A 91 -6.24 1.72 -9.37
CA LEU A 91 -6.00 2.38 -10.66
C LEU A 91 -7.28 2.69 -11.42
N ALA A 92 -8.24 1.76 -11.45
CA ALA A 92 -9.51 1.94 -12.15
C ALA A 92 -10.25 3.19 -11.67
N ASP A 93 -10.24 3.47 -10.37
CA ASP A 93 -10.87 4.67 -9.79
C ASP A 93 -9.94 5.87 -9.71
N ARG A 94 -8.64 5.69 -9.98
CA ARG A 94 -7.58 6.67 -9.70
C ARG A 94 -7.63 7.15 -8.24
N ALA A 95 -8.00 6.24 -7.36
CA ALA A 95 -8.15 6.52 -5.94
C ALA A 95 -6.87 6.13 -5.19
N VAL A 96 -6.46 6.98 -4.28
CA VAL A 96 -5.39 6.73 -3.32
C VAL A 96 -5.99 6.80 -1.93
N GLU A 97 -5.66 5.80 -1.12
CA GLU A 97 -6.06 5.75 0.28
C GLU A 97 -4.82 5.53 1.15
N ILE A 98 -4.74 6.24 2.26
CA ILE A 98 -3.75 5.98 3.30
C ILE A 98 -4.50 5.39 4.50
N VAL A 99 -4.07 4.20 4.92
CA VAL A 99 -4.55 3.55 6.15
C VAL A 99 -3.37 3.44 7.09
N ALA A 100 -3.44 4.16 8.19
CA ALA A 100 -2.43 4.15 9.24
C ALA A 100 -2.96 3.42 10.47
N ASP A 101 -2.11 2.64 11.12
CA ASP A 101 -2.43 2.04 12.41
C ASP A 101 -2.60 3.12 13.48
N ARG A 102 -3.22 2.76 14.59
CA ARG A 102 -3.63 3.69 15.67
C ARG A 102 -2.49 4.54 16.19
N GLY A 103 -1.31 3.95 16.39
CA GLY A 103 -0.14 4.67 16.88
C GLY A 103 0.21 5.89 16.03
N ILE A 104 0.12 5.75 14.70
CA ILE A 104 0.37 6.84 13.75
C ILE A 104 -0.86 7.74 13.60
N HIS A 105 -2.05 7.14 13.45
CA HIS A 105 -3.28 7.87 13.15
C HIS A 105 -3.61 8.91 14.24
N ASP A 106 -3.44 8.55 15.50
CA ASP A 106 -3.71 9.42 16.65
C ASP A 106 -2.77 10.63 16.73
N LYS A 107 -1.60 10.56 16.10
CA LYS A 107 -0.61 11.65 16.08
C LYS A 107 -0.77 12.59 14.89
N VAL A 108 -1.07 12.05 13.72
CA VAL A 108 -1.07 12.80 12.46
C VAL A 108 -2.49 13.24 12.07
N GLY A 109 -3.47 12.36 12.23
CA GLY A 109 -4.88 12.65 11.95
C GLY A 109 -5.27 12.53 10.46
N THR A 110 -6.58 12.44 10.23
CA THR A 110 -7.18 12.15 8.92
C THR A 110 -6.88 13.23 7.88
N GLN A 111 -6.87 14.49 8.26
CA GLN A 111 -6.75 15.61 7.32
C GLN A 111 -5.39 15.62 6.60
N GLU A 112 -4.31 15.27 7.29
CA GLU A 112 -2.98 15.22 6.68
C GLU A 112 -2.89 14.07 5.67
N TRP A 113 -3.44 12.92 6.00
CA TRP A 113 -3.52 11.80 5.05
C TRP A 113 -4.31 12.15 3.79
N GLU A 114 -5.44 12.85 3.93
CA GLU A 114 -6.23 13.32 2.79
C GLU A 114 -5.47 14.31 1.90
N LYS A 115 -4.67 15.21 2.47
CA LYS A 115 -3.82 16.13 1.70
C LYS A 115 -2.80 15.37 0.86
N ILE A 116 -2.12 14.39 1.46
CA ILE A 116 -1.15 13.54 0.76
C ILE A 116 -1.84 12.78 -0.38
N CYS A 117 -2.98 12.13 -0.11
CA CYS A 117 -3.76 11.43 -1.14
C CYS A 117 -4.14 12.35 -2.30
N LYS A 118 -4.62 13.57 -2.04
CA LYS A 118 -4.98 14.56 -3.06
C LYS A 118 -3.77 15.00 -3.90
N SER A 119 -2.61 15.18 -3.28
CA SER A 119 -1.35 15.50 -3.97
C SER A 119 -0.96 14.38 -4.93
N MET A 120 -0.97 13.13 -4.46
CA MET A 120 -0.69 11.95 -5.29
C MET A 120 -1.67 11.82 -6.45
N GLN A 121 -2.97 11.99 -6.21
CA GLN A 121 -4.01 11.97 -7.25
C GLN A 121 -3.78 13.05 -8.30
N THR A 122 -3.29 14.21 -7.90
CA THR A 122 -2.96 15.32 -8.83
C THR A 122 -1.81 14.93 -9.75
N ALA A 123 -0.74 14.34 -9.23
CA ALA A 123 0.36 13.80 -10.03
C ALA A 123 -0.12 12.70 -10.99
N PHE A 124 -1.02 11.83 -10.56
CA PHE A 124 -1.59 10.76 -11.40
C PHE A 124 -2.47 11.27 -12.54
N LYS A 125 -3.16 12.39 -12.35
CA LYS A 125 -3.88 13.07 -13.45
C LYS A 125 -2.93 13.52 -14.56
N GLN A 126 -1.70 13.85 -14.20
CA GLN A 126 -0.61 14.23 -15.11
C GLN A 126 0.18 13.02 -15.63
N SER A 127 -0.30 11.78 -15.37
CA SER A 127 0.38 10.53 -15.70
C SER A 127 1.74 10.33 -15.01
N ASN A 128 2.06 11.13 -14.01
CA ASN A 128 3.27 11.01 -13.20
C ASN A 128 3.02 10.06 -12.02
N PHE A 129 2.90 8.75 -12.29
CA PHE A 129 2.58 7.76 -11.27
C PHE A 129 3.76 7.46 -10.34
N GLU A 130 4.94 7.19 -10.90
CA GLU A 130 6.15 6.90 -10.12
C GLU A 130 6.51 8.07 -9.22
N GLY A 131 6.63 9.28 -9.78
CA GLY A 131 6.95 10.48 -9.02
C GLY A 131 5.89 10.82 -7.97
N GLY A 132 4.60 10.60 -8.29
CA GLY A 132 3.51 10.83 -7.34
C GLY A 132 3.56 9.89 -6.14
N VAL A 133 3.92 8.61 -6.34
CA VAL A 133 4.08 7.66 -5.23
C VAL A 133 5.30 8.02 -4.39
N ILE A 134 6.46 8.30 -5.01
CA ILE A 134 7.67 8.67 -4.29
C ILE A 134 7.46 9.94 -3.46
N ALA A 135 6.80 10.96 -4.03
CA ALA A 135 6.44 12.17 -3.29
C ALA A 135 5.47 11.89 -2.13
N GLY A 136 4.54 10.95 -2.32
CA GLY A 136 3.63 10.48 -1.26
C GLY A 136 4.38 9.80 -0.12
N VAL A 137 5.32 8.90 -0.44
CA VAL A 137 6.20 8.26 0.56
C VAL A 137 6.99 9.32 1.32
N GLN A 138 7.60 10.29 0.63
CA GLN A 138 8.35 11.37 1.27
C GLN A 138 7.48 12.21 2.21
N ALA A 139 6.27 12.57 1.79
CA ALA A 139 5.34 13.33 2.63
C ALA A 139 4.91 12.54 3.89
N VAL A 140 4.67 11.23 3.76
CA VAL A 140 4.43 10.33 4.89
C VAL A 140 5.65 10.29 5.82
N THR A 141 6.85 10.16 5.26
CA THR A 141 8.12 10.13 6.00
C THR A 141 8.30 11.35 6.89
N GLU A 142 7.96 12.56 6.41
CA GLU A 142 8.08 13.78 7.23
C GLU A 142 7.19 13.73 8.48
N HIS A 143 5.98 13.18 8.37
CA HIS A 143 5.12 12.99 9.54
C HIS A 143 5.66 11.90 10.48
N LEU A 144 6.17 10.79 9.92
CA LEU A 144 6.73 9.71 10.73
C LEU A 144 8.00 10.16 11.46
N LYS A 145 8.89 10.90 10.81
CA LYS A 145 10.08 11.50 11.47
C LYS A 145 9.73 12.43 12.63
N ALA A 146 8.69 13.23 12.45
CA ALA A 146 8.26 14.19 13.46
C ALA A 146 7.73 13.51 14.74
N HIS A 147 7.09 12.34 14.60
CA HIS A 147 6.40 11.68 15.71
C HIS A 147 7.03 10.35 16.14
N PHE A 148 7.80 9.72 15.27
CA PHE A 148 8.40 8.39 15.46
C PHE A 148 9.85 8.36 14.99
N PRO A 149 10.73 9.27 15.49
CA PRO A 149 12.13 9.30 15.09
C PRO A 149 12.85 8.02 15.51
N VAL A 150 13.86 7.61 14.73
CA VAL A 150 14.72 6.48 15.09
C VAL A 150 15.47 6.79 16.39
N ASN A 151 15.31 5.91 17.37
CA ASN A 151 15.98 5.98 18.68
C ASN A 151 16.73 4.68 18.95
N GLY A 152 17.80 4.43 18.18
CA GLY A 152 18.61 3.21 18.30
C GLY A 152 18.48 2.27 17.11
N ALA A 153 18.80 0.99 17.31
CA ALA A 153 18.66 -0.01 16.25
C ALA A 153 17.18 -0.31 16.02
N ASP A 154 16.68 0.05 14.86
CA ASP A 154 15.36 -0.34 14.38
C ASP A 154 15.46 -1.56 13.48
N ARG A 155 14.43 -2.40 13.49
CA ARG A 155 14.35 -3.59 12.66
C ARG A 155 13.17 -3.42 11.70
N ASN A 156 13.44 -3.48 10.41
CA ASN A 156 12.40 -3.55 9.40
C ASN A 156 11.49 -4.77 9.68
N GLU A 157 10.22 -4.51 9.98
CA GLU A 157 9.21 -5.52 10.35
C GLU A 157 8.34 -5.91 9.15
N LEU A 158 8.20 -5.03 8.15
CA LEU A 158 7.39 -5.25 6.95
C LEU A 158 8.24 -5.13 5.68
N PRO A 159 7.95 -5.91 4.62
CA PRO A 159 8.73 -5.81 3.38
C PRO A 159 8.48 -4.50 2.63
N ASP A 160 9.52 -3.80 2.17
CA ASP A 160 9.45 -2.54 1.41
C ASP A 160 8.94 -2.72 -0.02
N LYS A 161 8.99 -3.96 -0.52
CA LYS A 161 8.60 -4.27 -1.89
C LYS A 161 7.13 -3.97 -2.16
N PRO A 162 6.80 -3.16 -3.20
CA PRO A 162 5.43 -2.91 -3.61
C PRO A 162 4.64 -4.18 -3.90
N VAL A 163 3.38 -4.24 -3.46
CA VAL A 163 2.48 -5.36 -3.69
C VAL A 163 1.55 -5.04 -4.86
N ILE A 164 1.52 -5.91 -5.87
CA ILE A 164 0.54 -5.85 -6.94
C ILE A 164 -0.54 -6.87 -6.63
N LEU A 165 -1.74 -6.37 -6.29
CA LEU A 165 -2.89 -7.22 -6.04
C LEU A 165 -3.47 -7.72 -7.36
N GLY A 166 -3.58 -9.04 -7.49
CA GLY A 166 -4.23 -9.71 -8.63
C GLY A 166 -5.74 -9.77 -8.42
N ARG A 167 -6.45 -10.30 -9.41
CA ARG A 167 -7.92 -10.52 -9.37
C ARG A 167 -8.38 -11.45 -8.25
N THR A 168 -7.47 -12.10 -7.52
CA THR A 168 -7.83 -12.95 -6.38
C THR A 168 -6.74 -12.85 -5.31
N VAL A 169 -7.09 -12.30 -4.15
CA VAL A 169 -6.23 -12.23 -2.95
C VAL A 169 -5.79 -13.63 -2.48
N GLN A 170 -6.48 -14.66 -2.92
CA GLN A 170 -6.17 -16.07 -2.64
C GLN A 170 -4.76 -16.47 -3.10
N GLN A 171 -4.28 -15.94 -4.23
CA GLN A 171 -2.94 -16.20 -4.73
C GLN A 171 -1.81 -15.59 -3.88
N TYR A 172 -2.10 -14.51 -3.15
CA TYR A 172 -1.10 -13.90 -2.26
C TYR A 172 -0.91 -14.73 -0.98
N ARG A 173 -1.99 -15.29 -0.42
CA ARG A 173 -1.92 -16.21 0.72
C ARG A 173 -1.12 -17.47 0.38
N GLU A 174 -1.39 -18.08 -0.78
CA GLU A 174 -0.69 -19.29 -1.22
C GLU A 174 0.81 -19.09 -1.50
N ALA A 175 1.22 -17.87 -1.88
CA ALA A 175 2.62 -17.54 -2.10
C ALA A 175 3.39 -17.33 -0.80
N HIS A 176 2.72 -16.82 0.26
CA HIS A 176 3.33 -16.59 1.58
C HIS A 176 3.36 -17.86 2.45
N ASP A 177 2.31 -18.69 2.40
CA ASP A 177 2.27 -19.97 3.12
C ASP A 177 3.32 -20.94 2.60
N ARG A 178 3.70 -20.86 1.32
CA ARG A 178 4.79 -21.69 0.74
C ARG A 178 6.19 -21.23 1.14
N GLY A 179 6.36 -19.99 1.63
CA GLY A 179 7.64 -19.46 2.11
C GLY A 179 7.93 -19.72 3.58
N SER A 180 6.94 -20.19 4.36
CA SER A 180 7.04 -20.40 5.81
C SER A 180 7.20 -21.87 6.25
N THR A 181 7.46 -22.77 5.33
CA THR A 181 7.88 -24.13 5.72
C THR A 181 9.37 -24.12 6.08
N ASN A 182 9.65 -23.85 7.34
CA ASN A 182 10.95 -24.05 7.95
C ASN A 182 11.27 -25.55 7.96
N PRO A 183 12.36 -26.05 7.33
CA PRO A 183 12.71 -27.46 7.27
C PRO A 183 13.45 -27.98 8.51
N ASP A 184 13.36 -27.33 9.67
CA ASP A 184 14.04 -27.79 10.89
C ASP A 184 13.08 -28.14 12.02
N SER A 185 12.43 -29.30 11.90
CA SER A 185 11.87 -30.00 13.04
C SER A 185 12.21 -31.50 12.97
N HIS A 186 13.52 -31.79 12.97
CA HIS A 186 14.05 -33.07 13.36
C HIS A 186 15.02 -32.84 14.52
N PHE A 187 14.50 -32.89 15.72
CA PHE A 187 15.28 -33.30 16.90
C PHE A 187 14.50 -34.37 17.67
N ASN A 188 15.16 -35.52 17.86
CA ASN A 188 14.88 -36.64 18.68
C ASN A 188 14.17 -36.33 20.01
#